data_1fcf4242c6a76f5b46ac45ae6d842c3b
#
_entry.id   1fcf4242c6a76f5b46ac45ae6d842c3b
#
_cell.length_a   1.000
_cell.length_b   1.000
_cell.length_c   1.000
_cell.angle_alpha   90.00
_cell.angle_beta   90.00
_cell.angle_gamma   90.00
#
_symmetry.space_group_name_H-M   'P 1'
#
loop_
_entity.id
_entity.type
_entity.pdbx_description
1 polymer ?
#
loop_
_entity_poly.entity_id
_entity_poly.type
_entity_poly.pdbx_seq_one_letter_code
_entity_poly.pdbx_strand_id
1 'polypeptide(L)'
;MWENKFQKEGLTFDDVLLVPAKSDVLPKKVDLKVNLTEKIKLSVPVISAAMDTVTEHKMAIAMAREGGIGVIHKNMSIEEQAEQVRKVKRSESGVITDPFFLTPDSLVYEAENLMQQYKISGVPIVDNKDDMRVVGIITNRDMRFLTDFDIKISEVMTKEHLITAPEKTTLEEASEILRSHKIEKLILTNEEGKLTGLITIKDIEKLAKYPNSAKDAKGRLLVAASVGITNDTVERVDALVSAGVDAIVVDTAHGHSKGVLDAVKTLRTNYPTLDIIAGNVATGEAARDLFEAGADVVKVGIGPGSICTTRVVAGVGVPQITAIYDCATVARELGKTIIADGGIKYTGDVVKAIAAGGHAVMLGSMLAGCEESPGELEIFQGRTFKAYRGMGSISAMEKGSKDRYFQEDGKKLVPEGIEGRTPYKGAVSETIYQIIGGLRAGMGYTGSRDLRALRENSQFVRMTGAGLIESHPHDVQITKESPNYSR
;
A
#
# COMPACT_ATOMS: atom_id res chain seq x y z
N MET A 1 -1.96 44.28 -5.98
CA MET A 1 -1.98 42.96 -6.72
C MET A 1 -0.57 42.47 -7.04
N TRP A 2 0.31 43.34 -7.51
CA TRP A 2 1.72 42.99 -7.84
C TRP A 2 2.57 42.75 -6.59
N GLU A 3 2.30 43.44 -5.48
CA GLU A 3 3.01 43.34 -4.19
C GLU A 3 2.90 41.95 -3.50
N ASN A 4 1.83 41.19 -3.81
CA ASN A 4 1.61 39.85 -3.25
C ASN A 4 2.02 38.74 -4.20
N LYS A 5 2.77 39.02 -5.27
CA LYS A 5 3.17 38.01 -6.26
C LYS A 5 4.18 37.02 -5.72
N PHE A 6 5.07 37.43 -4.81
CA PHE A 6 6.02 36.58 -4.09
C PHE A 6 5.51 36.38 -2.68
N GLN A 7 4.91 35.20 -2.41
CA GLN A 7 4.21 34.96 -1.16
C GLN A 7 5.16 34.69 0.03
N LYS A 8 6.04 33.73 -0.13
CA LYS A 8 6.95 33.30 0.96
C LYS A 8 8.12 32.46 0.42
N GLU A 9 9.11 32.27 1.26
CA GLU A 9 10.18 31.31 1.02
C GLU A 9 9.67 29.87 1.18
N GLY A 10 9.95 29.02 0.22
CA GLY A 10 9.63 27.60 0.24
C GLY A 10 10.79 26.76 0.76
N LEU A 11 10.50 25.79 1.64
CA LEU A 11 11.49 24.92 2.28
C LEU A 11 11.35 23.47 1.81
N THR A 12 12.48 22.85 1.44
CA THR A 12 12.61 21.41 1.15
C THR A 12 13.05 20.65 2.40
N PHE A 13 13.19 19.32 2.30
CA PHE A 13 13.77 18.50 3.37
C PHE A 13 15.25 18.89 3.65
N ASP A 14 15.96 19.39 2.64
CA ASP A 14 17.38 19.75 2.75
C ASP A 14 17.59 21.13 3.41
N ASP A 15 16.54 21.93 3.58
CA ASP A 15 16.63 23.26 4.16
C ASP A 15 16.38 23.31 5.68
N VAL A 16 16.01 22.18 6.28
CA VAL A 16 15.63 22.11 7.68
C VAL A 16 16.18 20.89 8.41
N LEU A 17 16.40 21.05 9.73
CA LEU A 17 16.62 19.96 10.67
C LEU A 17 15.65 20.08 11.84
N LEU A 18 15.34 18.95 12.48
CA LEU A 18 14.60 18.95 13.74
C LEU A 18 15.51 19.29 14.90
N VAL A 19 15.06 20.16 15.77
CA VAL A 19 15.78 20.53 17.00
C VAL A 19 15.67 19.40 18.02
N PRO A 20 16.78 18.87 18.56
CA PRO A 20 16.72 17.89 19.63
C PRO A 20 16.06 18.47 20.88
N ALA A 21 15.23 17.68 21.56
CA ALA A 21 14.53 18.08 22.77
C ALA A 21 14.88 17.16 23.95
N LYS A 22 14.58 17.62 25.18
CA LYS A 22 14.67 16.75 26.36
C LYS A 22 13.76 15.54 26.15
N SER A 23 14.32 14.33 26.29
CA SER A 23 13.63 13.09 26.01
C SER A 23 13.78 12.07 27.13
N ASP A 24 12.68 11.49 27.53
CA ASP A 24 12.59 10.28 28.34
C ASP A 24 12.08 9.07 27.53
N VAL A 25 11.99 9.26 26.20
CA VAL A 25 11.43 8.29 25.26
C VAL A 25 12.53 7.40 24.67
N LEU A 26 12.39 6.10 24.86
CA LEU A 26 13.29 5.12 24.24
C LEU A 26 12.79 4.79 22.81
N PRO A 27 13.63 4.83 21.76
CA PRO A 27 13.24 4.57 20.38
C PRO A 27 12.42 3.29 20.18
N LYS A 28 12.74 2.21 20.91
CA LYS A 28 12.02 0.92 20.85
C LYS A 28 10.60 0.96 21.44
N LYS A 29 10.25 1.98 22.22
CA LYS A 29 8.95 2.11 22.91
C LYS A 29 8.00 3.11 22.27
N VAL A 30 8.41 3.79 21.18
CA VAL A 30 7.55 4.75 20.50
C VAL A 30 6.44 4.04 19.72
N ASP A 31 5.25 4.67 19.68
CA ASP A 31 4.11 4.19 18.89
C ASP A 31 4.12 4.84 17.49
N LEU A 32 4.16 4.00 16.45
CA LEU A 32 4.15 4.41 15.04
C LEU A 32 2.78 4.29 14.40
N LYS A 33 1.76 3.88 15.15
CA LYS A 33 0.42 3.69 14.61
C LYS A 33 -0.17 5.00 14.14
N VAL A 34 -0.87 4.94 13.01
CA VAL A 34 -1.60 6.06 12.44
C VAL A 34 -2.97 5.63 11.96
N ASN A 35 -3.98 6.43 12.28
CA ASN A 35 -5.29 6.31 11.70
C ASN A 35 -5.37 7.31 10.54
N LEU A 36 -5.31 6.84 9.31
CA LEU A 36 -5.51 7.69 8.13
C LEU A 36 -6.98 8.04 7.97
N THR A 37 -7.85 7.06 8.21
CA THR A 37 -9.30 7.18 8.27
C THR A 37 -9.81 6.35 9.43
N GLU A 38 -11.12 6.28 9.62
CA GLU A 38 -11.72 5.37 10.60
C GLU A 38 -11.46 3.89 10.28
N LYS A 39 -11.36 3.56 8.99
CA LYS A 39 -11.16 2.19 8.49
C LYS A 39 -9.70 1.86 8.26
N ILE A 40 -8.90 2.79 7.74
CA ILE A 40 -7.49 2.58 7.42
C ILE A 40 -6.62 2.93 8.62
N LYS A 41 -6.24 1.90 9.36
CA LYS A 41 -5.34 1.97 10.51
C LYS A 41 -4.05 1.26 10.16
N LEU A 42 -2.94 2.00 10.17
CA LEU A 42 -1.63 1.48 9.83
C LEU A 42 -0.77 1.34 11.08
N SER A 43 0.03 0.28 11.15
CA SER A 43 1.02 0.07 12.21
C SER A 43 2.29 0.88 11.96
N VAL A 44 2.56 1.25 10.71
CA VAL A 44 3.65 2.13 10.30
C VAL A 44 3.14 3.16 9.27
N PRO A 45 3.59 4.42 9.33
CA PRO A 45 3.05 5.51 8.51
C PRO A 45 3.63 5.53 7.08
N VAL A 46 3.72 4.37 6.42
CA VAL A 46 4.38 4.23 5.10
C VAL A 46 3.43 3.63 4.07
N ILE A 47 3.40 4.26 2.90
CA ILE A 47 2.54 3.89 1.76
C ILE A 47 3.42 3.73 0.52
N SER A 48 3.24 2.66 -0.27
CA SER A 48 3.93 2.55 -1.56
C SER A 48 3.15 3.24 -2.67
N ALA A 49 3.89 3.97 -3.52
CA ALA A 49 3.32 4.85 -4.55
C ALA A 49 2.62 4.08 -5.69
N ALA A 50 1.56 4.69 -6.23
CA ALA A 50 0.79 4.17 -7.35
C ALA A 50 1.54 4.32 -8.69
N MET A 51 2.67 3.65 -8.83
CA MET A 51 3.53 3.73 -10.00
C MET A 51 3.75 2.34 -10.58
N ASP A 52 3.76 2.23 -11.91
CA ASP A 52 3.84 0.96 -12.64
C ASP A 52 5.20 0.25 -12.54
N THR A 53 6.19 0.88 -11.88
CA THR A 53 7.47 0.28 -11.50
C THR A 53 7.66 0.19 -9.97
N VAL A 54 6.59 0.44 -9.18
CA VAL A 54 6.66 0.40 -7.71
C VAL A 54 5.65 -0.56 -7.11
N THR A 55 4.35 -0.42 -7.42
CA THR A 55 3.30 -1.13 -6.66
C THR A 55 2.34 -1.92 -7.53
N GLU A 56 2.50 -3.23 -7.50
CA GLU A 56 1.51 -4.24 -7.84
C GLU A 56 1.25 -5.14 -6.61
N HIS A 57 0.50 -6.24 -6.79
CA HIS A 57 0.10 -7.10 -5.66
C HIS A 57 1.25 -7.57 -4.77
N LYS A 58 2.43 -7.90 -5.32
CA LYS A 58 3.58 -8.36 -4.51
C LYS A 58 4.03 -7.28 -3.53
N MET A 59 4.24 -6.06 -4.02
CA MET A 59 4.61 -4.91 -3.18
C MET A 59 3.49 -4.58 -2.20
N ALA A 60 2.23 -4.56 -2.63
CA ALA A 60 1.10 -4.24 -1.75
C ALA A 60 0.95 -5.25 -0.61
N ILE A 61 1.13 -6.55 -0.88
CA ILE A 61 1.14 -7.61 0.14
C ILE A 61 2.27 -7.38 1.14
N ALA A 62 3.49 -7.15 0.65
CA ALA A 62 4.65 -6.97 1.52
C ALA A 62 4.52 -5.70 2.38
N MET A 63 4.04 -4.59 1.79
CA MET A 63 3.77 -3.35 2.53
C MET A 63 2.73 -3.54 3.64
N ALA A 64 1.62 -4.22 3.35
CA ALA A 64 0.59 -4.48 4.35
C ALA A 64 1.07 -5.42 5.47
N ARG A 65 1.93 -6.40 5.16
CA ARG A 65 2.59 -7.27 6.15
C ARG A 65 3.48 -6.50 7.11
N GLU A 66 4.20 -5.51 6.59
CA GLU A 66 5.04 -4.61 7.41
C GLU A 66 4.22 -3.54 8.15
N GLY A 67 2.89 -3.52 7.98
CA GLY A 67 1.99 -2.62 8.69
C GLY A 67 1.69 -1.30 7.97
N GLY A 68 2.15 -1.13 6.74
CA GLY A 68 1.80 -0.04 5.83
C GLY A 68 0.65 -0.40 4.90
N ILE A 69 0.54 0.29 3.75
CA ILE A 69 -0.44 -0.02 2.70
C ILE A 69 0.17 0.23 1.31
N GLY A 70 -0.16 -0.61 0.35
CA GLY A 70 0.20 -0.41 -1.05
C GLY A 70 -0.93 0.18 -1.87
N VAL A 71 -0.59 1.08 -2.82
CA VAL A 71 -1.55 1.62 -3.78
C VAL A 71 -1.28 1.02 -5.16
N ILE A 72 -2.19 0.15 -5.63
CA ILE A 72 -2.08 -0.47 -6.96
C ILE A 72 -2.25 0.60 -8.04
N HIS A 73 -1.32 0.65 -9.00
CA HIS A 73 -1.36 1.60 -10.09
C HIS A 73 -2.47 1.27 -11.11
N LYS A 74 -2.87 2.28 -11.92
CA LYS A 74 -3.93 2.14 -12.92
C LYS A 74 -3.45 1.89 -14.37
N ASN A 75 -2.13 1.81 -14.63
CA ASN A 75 -1.57 1.55 -15.96
C ASN A 75 -1.76 0.10 -16.39
N MET A 76 -2.99 -0.38 -16.35
CA MET A 76 -3.45 -1.71 -16.73
C MET A 76 -4.96 -1.68 -16.96
N SER A 77 -5.54 -2.73 -17.52
CA SER A 77 -6.99 -2.83 -17.70
C SER A 77 -7.74 -2.81 -16.36
N ILE A 78 -9.04 -2.57 -16.39
CA ILE A 78 -9.91 -2.59 -15.21
C ILE A 78 -9.86 -3.97 -14.55
N GLU A 79 -9.96 -5.02 -15.35
CA GLU A 79 -9.94 -6.42 -14.91
C GLU A 79 -8.62 -6.81 -14.27
N GLU A 80 -7.50 -6.42 -14.90
CA GLU A 80 -6.16 -6.66 -14.36
C GLU A 80 -5.96 -5.96 -13.01
N GLN A 81 -6.38 -4.69 -12.87
CA GLN A 81 -6.25 -3.96 -11.63
C GLN A 81 -7.12 -4.56 -10.51
N ALA A 82 -8.35 -4.94 -10.83
CA ALA A 82 -9.23 -5.65 -9.90
C ALA A 82 -8.63 -7.01 -9.48
N GLU A 83 -7.98 -7.73 -10.40
CA GLU A 83 -7.29 -8.99 -10.07
C GLU A 83 -6.07 -8.76 -9.17
N GLN A 84 -5.32 -7.67 -9.35
CA GLN A 84 -4.25 -7.29 -8.41
C GLN A 84 -4.81 -7.11 -6.99
N VAL A 85 -5.93 -6.40 -6.84
CA VAL A 85 -6.61 -6.21 -5.55
C VAL A 85 -7.06 -7.56 -4.97
N ARG A 86 -7.72 -8.43 -5.77
CA ARG A 86 -8.13 -9.76 -5.31
C ARG A 86 -6.96 -10.60 -4.81
N LYS A 87 -5.80 -10.55 -5.50
CA LYS A 87 -4.58 -11.25 -5.07
C LYS A 87 -4.10 -10.78 -3.69
N VAL A 88 -4.16 -9.47 -3.40
CA VAL A 88 -3.82 -8.95 -2.08
C VAL A 88 -4.82 -9.45 -1.04
N LYS A 89 -6.12 -9.32 -1.30
CA LYS A 89 -7.18 -9.74 -0.36
C LYS A 89 -7.17 -11.24 -0.04
N ARG A 90 -6.77 -12.07 -1.01
CA ARG A 90 -6.63 -13.52 -0.82
C ARG A 90 -5.30 -13.95 -0.22
N SER A 91 -4.28 -13.10 -0.20
CA SER A 91 -2.94 -13.48 0.27
C SER A 91 -2.88 -13.80 1.77
N GLU A 92 -3.70 -13.13 2.54
CA GLU A 92 -3.92 -13.39 3.97
C GLU A 92 -5.37 -13.10 4.33
N SER A 93 -6.04 -14.11 4.82
CA SER A 93 -7.29 -13.99 5.55
C SER A 93 -7.14 -14.85 6.80
N GLY A 94 -7.43 -14.30 7.97
CA GLY A 94 -7.45 -15.12 9.18
C GLY A 94 -8.48 -16.24 9.04
N VAL A 95 -9.65 -15.91 8.46
CA VAL A 95 -10.70 -16.83 8.04
C VAL A 95 -10.99 -16.56 6.56
N ILE A 96 -10.88 -17.57 5.73
CA ILE A 96 -11.33 -17.52 4.33
C ILE A 96 -12.85 -17.62 4.35
N THR A 97 -13.55 -16.50 4.21
CA THR A 97 -15.02 -16.44 4.31
C THR A 97 -15.77 -16.83 3.03
N ASP A 98 -15.05 -17.02 1.93
CA ASP A 98 -15.59 -17.50 0.64
C ASP A 98 -14.60 -18.52 0.07
N PRO A 99 -14.49 -19.71 0.67
CA PRO A 99 -13.57 -20.74 0.21
C PRO A 99 -14.05 -21.35 -1.10
N PHE A 100 -13.12 -21.68 -1.99
CA PHE A 100 -13.42 -22.53 -3.13
C PHE A 100 -13.97 -23.86 -2.63
N PHE A 101 -14.96 -24.39 -3.30
CA PHE A 101 -15.57 -25.70 -3.01
C PHE A 101 -15.81 -26.47 -4.30
N LEU A 102 -15.93 -27.77 -4.18
CA LEU A 102 -16.35 -28.69 -5.23
C LEU A 102 -17.45 -29.62 -4.67
N THR A 103 -18.03 -30.44 -5.54
CA THR A 103 -19.03 -31.44 -5.17
C THR A 103 -18.47 -32.85 -5.24
N PRO A 104 -19.08 -33.87 -4.61
CA PRO A 104 -18.63 -35.24 -4.67
C PRO A 104 -18.56 -35.82 -6.07
N ASP A 105 -19.39 -35.31 -6.99
CA ASP A 105 -19.44 -35.75 -8.39
C ASP A 105 -18.42 -35.06 -9.31
N SER A 106 -17.76 -33.99 -8.84
CA SER A 106 -16.63 -33.37 -9.56
C SER A 106 -15.48 -34.35 -9.69
N LEU A 107 -14.64 -34.18 -10.71
CA LEU A 107 -13.50 -35.04 -10.93
C LEU A 107 -12.25 -34.52 -10.20
N VAL A 108 -11.34 -35.43 -9.84
CA VAL A 108 -10.13 -35.08 -9.10
C VAL A 108 -9.26 -34.07 -9.86
N TYR A 109 -9.19 -34.16 -11.20
CA TYR A 109 -8.45 -33.19 -12.02
C TYR A 109 -8.97 -31.76 -11.85
N GLU A 110 -10.28 -31.57 -11.57
CA GLU A 110 -10.84 -30.24 -11.33
C GLU A 110 -10.30 -29.66 -10.01
N ALA A 111 -10.18 -30.52 -8.98
CA ALA A 111 -9.56 -30.13 -7.72
C ALA A 111 -8.07 -29.80 -7.91
N GLU A 112 -7.33 -30.60 -8.70
CA GLU A 112 -5.93 -30.35 -9.00
C GLU A 112 -5.74 -29.02 -9.71
N ASN A 113 -6.50 -28.76 -10.79
CA ASN A 113 -6.46 -27.51 -11.54
C ASN A 113 -6.75 -26.31 -10.63
N LEU A 114 -7.79 -26.40 -9.79
CA LEU A 114 -8.15 -25.36 -8.84
C LEU A 114 -7.00 -25.09 -7.85
N MET A 115 -6.41 -26.15 -7.32
CA MET A 115 -5.29 -26.04 -6.38
C MET A 115 -4.03 -25.45 -7.02
N GLN A 116 -3.71 -25.80 -8.27
CA GLN A 116 -2.58 -25.26 -9.01
C GLN A 116 -2.80 -23.78 -9.36
N GLN A 117 -3.97 -23.45 -9.89
CA GLN A 117 -4.31 -22.09 -10.31
C GLN A 117 -4.28 -21.10 -9.14
N TYR A 118 -4.82 -21.49 -7.99
CA TYR A 118 -4.94 -20.61 -6.81
C TYR A 118 -3.88 -20.87 -5.74
N LYS A 119 -2.94 -21.81 -5.98
CA LYS A 119 -1.87 -22.20 -5.04
C LYS A 119 -2.38 -22.59 -3.66
N ILE A 120 -3.51 -23.28 -3.62
CA ILE A 120 -4.13 -23.83 -2.42
C ILE A 120 -3.85 -25.34 -2.33
N SER A 121 -3.91 -25.93 -1.14
CA SER A 121 -3.54 -27.32 -0.90
C SER A 121 -4.71 -28.17 -0.41
N GLY A 122 -5.93 -27.70 -0.55
CA GLY A 122 -7.14 -28.46 -0.22
C GLY A 122 -8.40 -27.62 -0.45
N VAL A 123 -9.47 -28.33 -0.75
CA VAL A 123 -10.77 -27.77 -1.15
C VAL A 123 -11.87 -28.46 -0.36
N PRO A 124 -12.74 -27.74 0.39
CA PRO A 124 -13.95 -28.29 0.98
C PRO A 124 -14.88 -28.88 -0.09
N ILE A 125 -15.54 -29.98 0.26
CA ILE A 125 -16.51 -30.62 -0.60
C ILE A 125 -17.90 -30.46 0.03
N VAL A 126 -18.82 -29.90 -0.75
CA VAL A 126 -20.22 -29.69 -0.35
C VAL A 126 -21.14 -30.60 -1.16
N ASP A 127 -22.27 -31.00 -0.57
CA ASP A 127 -23.23 -31.94 -1.20
C ASP A 127 -23.75 -31.41 -2.54
N ASN A 128 -24.13 -30.15 -2.59
CA ASN A 128 -24.54 -29.45 -3.81
C ASN A 128 -24.30 -27.92 -3.67
N LYS A 129 -24.37 -27.19 -4.79
CA LYS A 129 -24.11 -25.75 -4.85
C LYS A 129 -25.17 -24.88 -4.18
N ASP A 130 -26.38 -25.41 -3.98
CA ASP A 130 -27.51 -24.65 -3.43
C ASP A 130 -27.57 -24.76 -1.90
N ASP A 131 -27.33 -25.95 -1.35
CA ASP A 131 -27.41 -26.19 0.10
C ASP A 131 -26.07 -25.95 0.81
N MET A 132 -24.92 -26.11 0.11
CA MET A 132 -23.58 -25.86 0.65
C MET A 132 -23.24 -26.67 1.91
N ARG A 133 -23.92 -27.77 2.19
CA ARG A 133 -23.62 -28.65 3.35
C ARG A 133 -22.29 -29.35 3.14
N VAL A 134 -21.41 -29.26 4.12
CA VAL A 134 -20.09 -29.88 4.05
C VAL A 134 -20.20 -31.39 4.18
N VAL A 135 -19.61 -32.11 3.21
CA VAL A 135 -19.60 -33.58 3.16
C VAL A 135 -18.19 -34.16 3.13
N GLY A 136 -17.17 -33.36 2.96
CA GLY A 136 -15.77 -33.80 2.94
C GLY A 136 -14.77 -32.69 2.69
N ILE A 137 -13.53 -33.11 2.54
CA ILE A 137 -12.41 -32.27 2.07
C ILE A 137 -11.52 -33.10 1.16
N ILE A 138 -11.00 -32.50 0.08
CA ILE A 138 -9.93 -33.08 -0.72
C ILE A 138 -8.66 -32.23 -0.57
N THR A 139 -7.52 -32.88 -0.37
CA THR A 139 -6.24 -32.21 -0.14
C THR A 139 -5.14 -32.82 -1.02
N ASN A 140 -3.99 -32.14 -1.13
CA ASN A 140 -2.82 -32.70 -1.81
C ASN A 140 -2.38 -34.05 -1.22
N ARG A 141 -2.70 -34.35 0.06
CA ARG A 141 -2.39 -35.63 0.69
C ARG A 141 -3.24 -36.75 0.10
N ASP A 142 -4.51 -36.49 -0.13
CA ASP A 142 -5.47 -37.45 -0.69
C ASP A 142 -5.13 -37.79 -2.17
N MET A 143 -4.56 -36.83 -2.88
CA MET A 143 -4.19 -36.98 -4.32
C MET A 143 -2.76 -37.50 -4.55
N ARG A 144 -1.91 -37.53 -3.53
CA ARG A 144 -0.44 -37.73 -3.66
C ARG A 144 -0.02 -38.96 -4.45
N PHE A 145 -0.77 -40.03 -4.35
CA PHE A 145 -0.42 -41.33 -4.93
C PHE A 145 -1.40 -41.75 -6.04
N LEU A 146 -2.27 -40.85 -6.48
CA LEU A 146 -3.19 -41.14 -7.58
C LEU A 146 -2.43 -41.14 -8.91
N THR A 147 -2.76 -42.10 -9.74
CA THR A 147 -2.29 -42.23 -11.13
C THR A 147 -3.37 -41.87 -12.13
N ASP A 148 -4.64 -41.90 -11.71
CA ASP A 148 -5.80 -41.53 -12.49
C ASP A 148 -6.52 -40.36 -11.80
N PHE A 149 -6.74 -39.27 -12.53
CA PHE A 149 -7.41 -38.08 -12.06
C PHE A 149 -8.81 -37.90 -12.65
N ASP A 150 -9.25 -38.84 -13.52
CA ASP A 150 -10.58 -38.86 -14.12
C ASP A 150 -11.60 -39.64 -13.25
N ILE A 151 -11.29 -39.82 -11.97
CA ILE A 151 -12.16 -40.40 -10.95
C ILE A 151 -12.93 -39.34 -10.18
N LYS A 152 -14.07 -39.71 -9.59
CA LYS A 152 -14.86 -38.80 -8.76
C LYS A 152 -14.16 -38.45 -7.45
N ILE A 153 -14.33 -37.21 -7.00
CA ILE A 153 -13.81 -36.76 -5.69
C ILE A 153 -14.37 -37.60 -4.55
N SER A 154 -15.61 -38.04 -4.63
CA SER A 154 -16.25 -38.93 -3.64
C SER A 154 -15.50 -40.24 -3.32
N GLU A 155 -14.64 -40.69 -4.24
CA GLU A 155 -13.85 -41.91 -4.09
C GLU A 155 -12.57 -41.71 -3.26
N VAL A 156 -12.06 -40.46 -3.23
CA VAL A 156 -10.74 -40.15 -2.65
C VAL A 156 -10.77 -39.11 -1.52
N MET A 157 -11.85 -38.31 -1.40
CA MET A 157 -11.97 -37.27 -0.37
C MET A 157 -11.99 -37.85 1.04
N THR A 158 -11.47 -37.10 2.00
CA THR A 158 -11.66 -37.37 3.43
C THR A 158 -13.10 -37.01 3.81
N LYS A 159 -13.93 -37.98 4.18
CA LYS A 159 -15.34 -37.85 4.61
C LYS A 159 -15.59 -38.37 6.01
N GLU A 160 -14.85 -39.38 6.46
CA GLU A 160 -14.94 -39.95 7.81
C GLU A 160 -14.12 -39.11 8.78
N HIS A 161 -14.64 -38.89 10.01
CA HIS A 161 -13.97 -38.11 11.05
C HIS A 161 -13.60 -36.67 10.59
N LEU A 162 -14.42 -36.07 9.75
CA LEU A 162 -14.22 -34.69 9.29
C LEU A 162 -14.30 -33.74 10.49
N ILE A 163 -13.21 -32.99 10.72
CA ILE A 163 -13.15 -31.99 11.78
C ILE A 163 -13.63 -30.65 11.24
N THR A 164 -14.71 -30.14 11.82
CA THR A 164 -15.27 -28.82 11.54
C THR A 164 -15.37 -28.00 12.82
N ALA A 165 -15.55 -26.69 12.70
CA ALA A 165 -15.76 -25.79 13.83
C ALA A 165 -16.85 -24.75 13.48
N PRO A 166 -17.48 -24.13 14.49
CA PRO A 166 -18.45 -23.07 14.27
C PRO A 166 -17.84 -21.86 13.54
N GLU A 167 -18.65 -21.11 12.77
CA GLU A 167 -18.25 -19.93 12.01
C GLU A 167 -17.60 -18.83 12.86
N LYS A 168 -17.91 -18.77 14.17
CA LYS A 168 -17.38 -17.78 15.13
C LYS A 168 -16.10 -18.21 15.82
N THR A 169 -15.51 -19.35 15.43
CA THR A 169 -14.26 -19.87 16.02
C THR A 169 -13.13 -18.85 15.87
N THR A 170 -12.49 -18.53 16.97
CA THR A 170 -11.30 -17.63 16.97
C THR A 170 -10.10 -18.34 16.38
N LEU A 171 -9.08 -17.55 15.98
CA LEU A 171 -7.86 -18.11 15.43
C LEU A 171 -7.04 -18.88 16.47
N GLU A 172 -7.12 -18.50 17.75
CA GLU A 172 -6.51 -19.21 18.86
C GLU A 172 -7.17 -20.58 19.05
N GLU A 173 -8.49 -20.64 19.07
CA GLU A 173 -9.26 -21.90 19.15
C GLU A 173 -8.98 -22.78 17.92
N ALA A 174 -8.97 -22.19 16.72
CA ALA A 174 -8.66 -22.90 15.49
C ALA A 174 -7.23 -23.48 15.52
N SER A 175 -6.25 -22.74 16.04
CA SER A 175 -4.88 -23.21 16.22
C SER A 175 -4.81 -24.46 17.11
N GLU A 176 -5.54 -24.46 18.21
CA GLU A 176 -5.60 -25.60 19.13
C GLU A 176 -6.26 -26.82 18.48
N ILE A 177 -7.37 -26.62 17.75
CA ILE A 177 -8.07 -27.69 17.01
C ILE A 177 -7.14 -28.28 15.94
N LEU A 178 -6.50 -27.44 15.12
CA LEU A 178 -5.57 -27.88 14.07
C LEU A 178 -4.42 -28.70 14.65
N ARG A 179 -3.86 -28.23 15.79
CA ARG A 179 -2.75 -28.90 16.50
C ARG A 179 -3.17 -30.22 17.10
N SER A 180 -4.28 -30.27 17.83
CA SER A 180 -4.75 -31.50 18.54
C SER A 180 -5.14 -32.61 17.58
N HIS A 181 -5.78 -32.27 16.46
CA HIS A 181 -6.20 -33.20 15.43
C HIS A 181 -5.14 -33.46 14.35
N LYS A 182 -3.99 -32.75 14.38
CA LYS A 182 -2.89 -32.84 13.39
C LYS A 182 -3.35 -32.65 11.96
N ILE A 183 -4.28 -31.68 11.76
CA ILE A 183 -4.82 -31.27 10.47
C ILE A 183 -4.27 -29.89 10.08
N GLU A 184 -4.21 -29.61 8.78
CA GLU A 184 -3.69 -28.34 8.25
C GLU A 184 -4.80 -27.36 7.89
N LYS A 185 -6.05 -27.83 7.85
CA LYS A 185 -7.21 -27.05 7.42
C LYS A 185 -8.39 -27.37 8.31
N LEU A 186 -9.07 -26.32 8.75
CA LEU A 186 -10.27 -26.40 9.58
C LEU A 186 -11.44 -25.75 8.83
N ILE A 187 -12.43 -26.54 8.48
CA ILE A 187 -13.65 -26.07 7.82
C ILE A 187 -14.54 -25.42 8.88
N LEU A 188 -15.06 -24.25 8.59
CA LEU A 188 -16.04 -23.56 9.41
C LEU A 188 -17.45 -23.80 8.85
N THR A 189 -18.40 -24.06 9.75
CA THR A 189 -19.80 -24.32 9.39
C THR A 189 -20.74 -23.52 10.27
N ASN A 190 -21.92 -23.22 9.75
CA ASN A 190 -23.03 -22.73 10.56
C ASN A 190 -23.72 -23.89 11.32
N GLU A 191 -24.78 -23.58 12.07
CA GLU A 191 -25.55 -24.57 12.84
C GLU A 191 -26.23 -25.65 11.97
N GLU A 192 -26.45 -25.38 10.68
CA GLU A 192 -27.02 -26.32 9.70
C GLU A 192 -25.93 -27.19 9.03
N GLY A 193 -24.63 -27.02 9.38
CA GLY A 193 -23.51 -27.73 8.78
C GLY A 193 -23.11 -27.20 7.38
N LYS A 194 -23.55 -26.01 7.00
CA LYS A 194 -23.21 -25.36 5.72
C LYS A 194 -21.88 -24.68 5.82
N LEU A 195 -21.11 -24.71 4.72
CA LEU A 195 -19.80 -24.08 4.60
C LEU A 195 -19.88 -22.55 4.77
N THR A 196 -19.21 -22.02 5.77
CA THR A 196 -19.13 -20.58 6.04
C THR A 196 -17.70 -20.04 5.97
N GLY A 197 -16.69 -20.93 6.05
CA GLY A 197 -15.31 -20.51 5.97
C GLY A 197 -14.31 -21.65 6.04
N LEU A 198 -13.03 -21.28 5.93
CA LEU A 198 -11.89 -22.18 6.04
C LEU A 198 -10.74 -21.45 6.76
N ILE A 199 -10.11 -22.11 7.74
CA ILE A 199 -8.88 -21.65 8.38
C ILE A 199 -7.77 -22.64 8.05
N THR A 200 -6.58 -22.15 7.71
CA THR A 200 -5.43 -23.01 7.47
C THR A 200 -4.31 -22.73 8.46
N ILE A 201 -3.45 -23.75 8.72
CA ILE A 201 -2.26 -23.58 9.56
C ILE A 201 -1.35 -22.46 9.03
N LYS A 202 -1.26 -22.32 7.69
CA LYS A 202 -0.47 -21.25 7.06
C LYS A 202 -0.96 -19.86 7.41
N ASP A 203 -2.28 -19.66 7.58
CA ASP A 203 -2.84 -18.37 7.95
C ASP A 203 -2.50 -18.02 9.41
N ILE A 204 -2.49 -19.01 10.28
CA ILE A 204 -2.04 -18.86 11.68
C ILE A 204 -0.54 -18.56 11.76
N GLU A 205 0.29 -19.30 11.02
CA GLU A 205 1.74 -19.05 10.94
C GLU A 205 2.06 -17.65 10.43
N LYS A 206 1.31 -17.15 9.42
CA LYS A 206 1.46 -15.78 8.91
C LYS A 206 1.11 -14.72 9.96
N LEU A 207 0.07 -14.95 10.77
CA LEU A 207 -0.26 -14.04 11.88
C LEU A 207 0.87 -13.93 12.90
N ALA A 208 1.46 -15.08 13.28
CA ALA A 208 2.61 -15.10 14.18
C ALA A 208 3.85 -14.41 13.57
N LYS A 209 4.06 -14.59 12.25
CA LYS A 209 5.19 -14.00 11.52
C LYS A 209 5.05 -12.52 11.30
N TYR A 210 3.83 -12.02 11.05
CA TYR A 210 3.53 -10.62 10.72
C TYR A 210 2.53 -9.99 11.69
N PRO A 211 2.88 -9.83 12.98
CA PRO A 211 1.94 -9.37 14.02
C PRO A 211 1.47 -7.92 13.84
N ASN A 212 2.22 -7.13 13.07
CA ASN A 212 1.91 -5.72 12.80
C ASN A 212 1.18 -5.50 11.46
N SER A 213 0.75 -6.54 10.77
CA SER A 213 0.10 -6.42 9.46
C SER A 213 -1.10 -5.49 9.51
N ALA A 214 -1.22 -4.63 8.49
CA ALA A 214 -2.37 -3.77 8.31
C ALA A 214 -3.52 -4.58 7.68
N LYS A 215 -4.62 -4.75 8.43
CA LYS A 215 -5.75 -5.61 8.06
C LYS A 215 -7.09 -4.90 8.20
N ASP A 216 -8.04 -5.31 7.35
CA ASP A 216 -9.43 -4.90 7.45
C ASP A 216 -10.16 -5.64 8.58
N ALA A 217 -11.43 -5.28 8.80
CA ALA A 217 -12.27 -5.90 9.84
C ALA A 217 -12.50 -7.41 9.63
N LYS A 218 -12.24 -7.94 8.43
CA LYS A 218 -12.31 -9.36 8.09
C LYS A 218 -10.95 -10.08 8.21
N GLY A 219 -9.92 -9.42 8.72
CA GLY A 219 -8.57 -9.96 8.86
C GLY A 219 -7.78 -10.08 7.55
N ARG A 220 -8.24 -9.47 6.46
CA ARG A 220 -7.55 -9.46 5.16
C ARG A 220 -6.63 -8.25 5.05
N LEU A 221 -5.51 -8.39 4.33
CA LEU A 221 -4.56 -7.28 4.15
C LEU A 221 -5.23 -6.06 3.52
N LEU A 222 -4.87 -4.88 4.02
CA LEU A 222 -5.31 -3.60 3.45
C LEU A 222 -4.64 -3.36 2.09
N VAL A 223 -5.42 -2.82 1.15
CA VAL A 223 -4.95 -2.41 -0.17
C VAL A 223 -5.75 -1.22 -0.69
N ALA A 224 -5.05 -0.24 -1.26
CA ALA A 224 -5.66 0.84 -2.01
C ALA A 224 -5.38 0.68 -3.51
N ALA A 225 -6.15 1.34 -4.34
CA ALA A 225 -5.95 1.36 -5.78
C ALA A 225 -6.17 2.76 -6.36
N SER A 226 -5.32 3.16 -7.31
CA SER A 226 -5.43 4.46 -7.96
C SER A 226 -6.41 4.44 -9.13
N VAL A 227 -7.08 5.56 -9.32
CA VAL A 227 -7.94 5.86 -10.46
C VAL A 227 -7.63 7.24 -11.03
N GLY A 228 -7.95 7.47 -12.29
CA GLY A 228 -7.91 8.78 -12.92
C GLY A 228 -9.25 9.52 -12.79
N ILE A 229 -9.45 10.46 -13.74
CA ILE A 229 -10.70 11.23 -13.87
C ILE A 229 -11.31 11.06 -15.28
N THR A 230 -11.09 9.90 -15.87
CA THR A 230 -11.56 9.50 -17.20
C THR A 230 -13.01 9.01 -17.19
N ASN A 231 -13.60 8.84 -18.36
CA ASN A 231 -15.00 8.38 -18.47
C ASN A 231 -15.24 6.99 -17.87
N ASP A 232 -14.20 6.13 -17.80
CA ASP A 232 -14.25 4.79 -17.23
C ASP A 232 -14.02 4.75 -15.70
N THR A 233 -13.85 5.90 -15.05
CA THR A 233 -13.50 5.98 -13.62
C THR A 233 -14.53 5.26 -12.75
N VAL A 234 -15.83 5.45 -12.97
CA VAL A 234 -16.88 4.81 -12.16
C VAL A 234 -16.88 3.29 -12.36
N GLU A 235 -16.80 2.81 -13.61
CA GLU A 235 -16.71 1.38 -13.95
C GLU A 235 -15.48 0.72 -13.28
N ARG A 236 -14.34 1.40 -13.30
CA ARG A 236 -13.12 0.95 -12.64
C ARG A 236 -13.29 0.87 -11.13
N VAL A 237 -13.92 1.86 -10.51
CA VAL A 237 -14.20 1.83 -9.06
C VAL A 237 -15.18 0.71 -8.70
N ASP A 238 -16.22 0.46 -9.49
CA ASP A 238 -17.13 -0.67 -9.29
C ASP A 238 -16.39 -2.02 -9.26
N ALA A 239 -15.51 -2.24 -10.24
CA ALA A 239 -14.70 -3.45 -10.30
C ALA A 239 -13.73 -3.58 -9.09
N LEU A 240 -13.12 -2.47 -8.65
CA LEU A 240 -12.22 -2.43 -7.49
C LEU A 240 -12.97 -2.67 -6.18
N VAL A 241 -14.14 -2.08 -6.00
CA VAL A 241 -15.02 -2.31 -4.84
C VAL A 241 -15.47 -3.77 -4.79
N SER A 242 -15.88 -4.33 -5.93
CA SER A 242 -16.22 -5.76 -6.04
C SER A 242 -15.04 -6.68 -5.73
N ALA A 243 -13.82 -6.25 -6.00
CA ALA A 243 -12.58 -6.94 -5.62
C ALA A 243 -12.21 -6.77 -4.13
N GLY A 244 -12.89 -5.86 -3.41
CA GLY A 244 -12.73 -5.63 -1.97
C GLY A 244 -11.64 -4.60 -1.62
N VAL A 245 -11.39 -3.59 -2.48
CA VAL A 245 -10.46 -2.49 -2.19
C VAL A 245 -10.89 -1.73 -0.93
N ASP A 246 -9.92 -1.28 -0.13
CA ASP A 246 -10.19 -0.54 1.11
C ASP A 246 -10.28 0.98 0.90
N ALA A 247 -9.51 1.51 -0.06
CA ALA A 247 -9.56 2.92 -0.45
C ALA A 247 -9.27 3.11 -1.94
N ILE A 248 -9.88 4.16 -2.50
CA ILE A 248 -9.57 4.65 -3.84
C ILE A 248 -8.68 5.90 -3.72
N VAL A 249 -7.66 5.95 -4.59
CA VAL A 249 -6.77 7.11 -4.71
C VAL A 249 -7.03 7.80 -6.04
N VAL A 250 -7.70 8.95 -6.01
CA VAL A 250 -7.82 9.83 -7.19
C VAL A 250 -6.47 10.50 -7.39
N ASP A 251 -5.69 9.99 -8.34
CA ASP A 251 -4.27 10.29 -8.50
C ASP A 251 -3.99 11.08 -9.78
N THR A 252 -3.77 12.38 -9.64
CA THR A 252 -3.55 13.33 -10.74
C THR A 252 -2.32 14.20 -10.51
N ALA A 253 -1.76 14.78 -11.58
CA ALA A 253 -0.64 15.70 -11.48
C ALA A 253 -1.03 17.03 -10.83
N HIS A 254 -2.33 17.44 -10.95
CA HIS A 254 -2.86 18.64 -10.36
C HIS A 254 -4.26 18.41 -9.79
N GLY A 255 -4.32 18.09 -8.49
CA GLY A 255 -5.56 17.78 -7.77
C GLY A 255 -6.52 18.95 -7.59
N HIS A 256 -6.04 20.19 -7.68
CA HIS A 256 -6.86 21.40 -7.55
C HIS A 256 -7.45 21.86 -8.89
N SER A 257 -7.88 20.93 -9.72
CA SER A 257 -8.59 21.20 -10.96
C SER A 257 -10.09 20.92 -10.80
N LYS A 258 -10.93 21.66 -11.57
CA LYS A 258 -12.38 21.45 -11.54
C LYS A 258 -12.76 20.00 -11.81
N GLY A 259 -12.13 19.35 -12.79
CA GLY A 259 -12.42 17.95 -13.12
C GLY A 259 -12.12 16.98 -11.98
N VAL A 260 -11.06 17.22 -11.20
CA VAL A 260 -10.73 16.39 -10.03
C VAL A 260 -11.74 16.63 -8.90
N LEU A 261 -12.08 17.88 -8.59
CA LEU A 261 -13.08 18.20 -7.57
C LEU A 261 -14.45 17.57 -7.91
N ASP A 262 -14.88 17.66 -9.16
CA ASP A 262 -16.13 17.08 -9.63
C ASP A 262 -16.09 15.53 -9.58
N ALA A 263 -14.97 14.92 -9.95
CA ALA A 263 -14.77 13.46 -9.84
C ALA A 263 -14.84 12.97 -8.38
N VAL A 264 -14.19 13.67 -7.44
CA VAL A 264 -14.25 13.34 -6.00
C VAL A 264 -15.69 13.44 -5.48
N LYS A 265 -16.45 14.49 -5.85
CA LYS A 265 -17.88 14.65 -5.49
C LYS A 265 -18.72 13.51 -6.05
N THR A 266 -18.50 13.13 -7.30
CA THR A 266 -19.20 12.01 -7.95
C THR A 266 -18.92 10.70 -7.24
N LEU A 267 -17.66 10.41 -6.96
CA LEU A 267 -17.25 9.19 -6.25
C LEU A 267 -17.82 9.16 -4.82
N ARG A 268 -17.81 10.29 -4.10
CA ARG A 268 -18.41 10.35 -2.76
C ARG A 268 -19.92 10.09 -2.79
N THR A 269 -20.60 10.62 -3.81
CA THR A 269 -22.04 10.41 -3.99
C THR A 269 -22.36 8.94 -4.28
N ASN A 270 -21.61 8.30 -5.19
CA ASN A 270 -21.84 6.91 -5.59
C ASN A 270 -21.37 5.91 -4.53
N TYR A 271 -20.34 6.24 -3.75
CA TYR A 271 -19.71 5.36 -2.76
C TYR A 271 -19.58 6.07 -1.40
N PRO A 272 -20.70 6.29 -0.67
CA PRO A 272 -20.70 7.09 0.56
C PRO A 272 -19.78 6.58 1.66
N THR A 273 -19.53 5.26 1.68
CA THR A 273 -18.74 4.60 2.73
C THR A 273 -17.31 4.22 2.31
N LEU A 274 -16.93 4.45 1.05
CA LEU A 274 -15.59 4.15 0.55
C LEU A 274 -14.63 5.26 0.96
N ASP A 275 -13.44 4.90 1.45
CA ASP A 275 -12.41 5.87 1.75
C ASP A 275 -11.80 6.42 0.47
N ILE A 276 -11.77 7.76 0.33
CA ILE A 276 -11.28 8.46 -0.85
C ILE A 276 -10.06 9.30 -0.47
N ILE A 277 -8.93 8.96 -1.07
CA ILE A 277 -7.69 9.73 -1.02
C ILE A 277 -7.61 10.53 -2.32
N ALA A 278 -7.37 11.85 -2.27
CA ALA A 278 -7.30 12.65 -3.49
C ALA A 278 -6.03 13.52 -3.53
N GLY A 279 -5.50 13.74 -4.71
CA GLY A 279 -4.32 14.59 -4.94
C GLY A 279 -3.80 14.51 -6.38
N ASN A 280 -2.64 15.16 -6.67
CA ASN A 280 -1.77 15.81 -5.70
C ASN A 280 -2.04 17.32 -5.63
N VAL A 281 -1.85 17.86 -4.45
CA VAL A 281 -1.93 19.30 -4.20
C VAL A 281 -0.69 19.80 -3.46
N ALA A 282 -0.53 21.13 -3.35
CA ALA A 282 0.61 21.73 -2.67
C ALA A 282 0.24 22.98 -1.85
N THR A 283 -1.05 23.32 -1.74
CA THR A 283 -1.53 24.51 -1.02
C THR A 283 -2.65 24.16 -0.06
N GLY A 284 -2.80 24.94 1.02
CA GLY A 284 -3.87 24.74 1.99
C GLY A 284 -5.27 24.93 1.36
N GLU A 285 -5.42 25.92 0.45
CA GLU A 285 -6.67 26.15 -0.29
C GLU A 285 -7.09 24.89 -1.06
N ALA A 286 -6.16 24.31 -1.84
CA ALA A 286 -6.43 23.10 -2.60
C ALA A 286 -6.78 21.91 -1.70
N ALA A 287 -6.13 21.78 -0.54
CA ALA A 287 -6.46 20.76 0.44
C ALA A 287 -7.88 20.93 0.98
N ARG A 288 -8.28 22.16 1.31
CA ARG A 288 -9.64 22.50 1.77
C ARG A 288 -10.68 22.09 0.75
N ASP A 289 -10.51 22.52 -0.50
CA ASP A 289 -11.46 22.26 -1.58
C ASP A 289 -11.63 20.75 -1.85
N LEU A 290 -10.55 19.96 -1.75
CA LEU A 290 -10.64 18.51 -1.87
C LEU A 290 -11.37 17.86 -0.68
N PHE A 291 -11.16 18.33 0.55
CA PHE A 291 -11.91 17.84 1.71
C PHE A 291 -13.40 18.19 1.61
N GLU A 292 -13.73 19.41 1.17
CA GLU A 292 -15.11 19.85 0.96
C GLU A 292 -15.78 19.11 -0.21
N ALA A 293 -14.99 18.69 -1.22
CA ALA A 293 -15.47 17.82 -2.29
C ALA A 293 -15.77 16.39 -1.83
N GLY A 294 -15.30 15.97 -0.65
CA GLY A 294 -15.59 14.67 -0.07
C GLY A 294 -14.40 13.73 0.08
N ALA A 295 -13.17 14.22 -0.11
CA ALA A 295 -11.98 13.42 0.21
C ALA A 295 -11.85 13.18 1.73
N ASP A 296 -11.43 11.98 2.13
CA ASP A 296 -11.10 11.66 3.52
C ASP A 296 -9.66 12.01 3.83
N VAL A 297 -8.78 11.84 2.86
CA VAL A 297 -7.34 12.07 2.96
C VAL A 297 -6.88 12.85 1.74
N VAL A 298 -6.00 13.83 1.94
CA VAL A 298 -5.39 14.60 0.83
C VAL A 298 -3.92 14.22 0.67
N LYS A 299 -3.51 13.98 -0.58
CA LYS A 299 -2.14 13.62 -0.93
C LYS A 299 -1.39 14.87 -1.44
N VAL A 300 -0.25 15.17 -0.80
CA VAL A 300 0.48 16.44 -0.93
C VAL A 300 1.83 16.24 -1.60
N GLY A 301 2.06 16.96 -2.71
CA GLY A 301 3.34 16.98 -3.40
C GLY A 301 3.20 17.25 -4.91
N ILE A 302 3.62 18.43 -5.36
CA ILE A 302 3.70 18.80 -6.77
C ILE A 302 5.16 18.95 -7.17
N GLY A 303 5.65 17.95 -7.95
CA GLY A 303 6.98 17.93 -8.53
C GLY A 303 8.16 17.62 -7.62
N PRO A 304 8.03 17.09 -6.36
CA PRO A 304 9.19 16.77 -5.53
C PRO A 304 9.84 15.41 -5.85
N GLY A 305 9.18 14.54 -6.63
CA GLY A 305 9.66 13.19 -6.92
C GLY A 305 10.99 13.18 -7.67
N SER A 306 11.86 12.19 -7.40
CA SER A 306 13.22 12.07 -7.96
C SER A 306 13.27 11.93 -9.49
N ILE A 307 12.19 11.43 -10.09
CA ILE A 307 12.03 11.22 -11.54
C ILE A 307 10.97 12.15 -12.15
N CYS A 308 10.47 13.12 -11.37
CA CYS A 308 9.51 14.12 -11.83
C CYS A 308 10.24 15.34 -12.40
N THR A 309 9.80 15.80 -13.56
CA THR A 309 10.33 17.02 -14.20
C THR A 309 9.31 18.15 -14.30
N THR A 310 8.14 18.04 -13.66
CA THR A 310 7.08 19.04 -13.69
C THR A 310 7.60 20.44 -13.34
N ARG A 311 8.43 20.57 -12.31
CA ARG A 311 8.98 21.87 -11.91
C ARG A 311 9.91 22.49 -12.97
N VAL A 312 10.60 21.65 -13.76
CA VAL A 312 11.51 22.08 -14.81
C VAL A 312 10.76 22.36 -16.12
N VAL A 313 9.80 21.50 -16.46
CA VAL A 313 9.05 21.56 -17.73
C VAL A 313 7.93 22.60 -17.66
N ALA A 314 7.14 22.55 -16.59
CA ALA A 314 5.98 23.43 -16.41
C ALA A 314 6.28 24.66 -15.53
N GLY A 315 7.40 24.68 -14.79
CA GLY A 315 7.75 25.77 -13.88
C GLY A 315 6.85 25.88 -12.64
N VAL A 316 6.12 24.80 -12.29
CA VAL A 316 5.12 24.79 -11.22
C VAL A 316 5.50 23.80 -10.11
N GLY A 317 5.31 24.20 -8.87
CA GLY A 317 5.54 23.37 -7.69
C GLY A 317 5.74 24.19 -6.44
N VAL A 318 5.68 23.51 -5.28
CA VAL A 318 5.98 24.10 -3.97
C VAL A 318 7.01 23.20 -3.28
N PRO A 319 8.05 23.74 -2.65
CA PRO A 319 9.00 22.95 -1.85
C PRO A 319 8.26 22.15 -0.77
N GLN A 320 8.69 20.88 -0.57
CA GLN A 320 7.83 19.85 0.02
C GLN A 320 7.50 20.09 1.50
N ILE A 321 8.43 20.57 2.31
CA ILE A 321 8.15 20.89 3.73
C ILE A 321 7.07 21.97 3.83
N THR A 322 7.19 23.01 3.01
CA THR A 322 6.18 24.10 2.95
C THR A 322 4.82 23.58 2.51
N ALA A 323 4.77 22.76 1.45
CA ALA A 323 3.52 22.17 0.96
C ALA A 323 2.84 21.30 2.03
N ILE A 324 3.60 20.45 2.73
CA ILE A 324 3.09 19.61 3.81
C ILE A 324 2.53 20.47 4.94
N TYR A 325 3.28 21.48 5.40
CA TYR A 325 2.87 22.33 6.51
C TYR A 325 1.58 23.11 6.20
N ASP A 326 1.48 23.70 5.01
CA ASP A 326 0.30 24.46 4.59
C ASP A 326 -0.95 23.57 4.51
N CYS A 327 -0.84 22.39 3.88
CA CYS A 327 -1.96 21.45 3.78
C CYS A 327 -2.31 20.85 5.15
N ALA A 328 -1.32 20.53 5.99
CA ALA A 328 -1.52 20.01 7.33
C ALA A 328 -2.24 21.00 8.26
N THR A 329 -1.99 22.30 8.10
CA THR A 329 -2.67 23.34 8.87
C THR A 329 -4.19 23.27 8.62
N VAL A 330 -4.61 23.20 7.36
CA VAL A 330 -6.02 23.06 7.00
C VAL A 330 -6.59 21.71 7.43
N ALA A 331 -5.85 20.61 7.22
CA ALA A 331 -6.30 19.28 7.64
C ALA A 331 -6.58 19.22 9.15
N ARG A 332 -5.71 19.84 9.97
CA ARG A 332 -5.89 19.94 11.42
C ARG A 332 -7.16 20.71 11.81
N GLU A 333 -7.45 21.83 11.14
CA GLU A 333 -8.67 22.61 11.35
C GLU A 333 -9.93 21.79 11.09
N LEU A 334 -9.89 20.93 10.08
CA LEU A 334 -11.02 20.10 9.63
C LEU A 334 -11.06 18.70 10.29
N GLY A 335 -10.11 18.37 11.17
CA GLY A 335 -10.00 17.03 11.75
C GLY A 335 -9.69 15.94 10.73
N LYS A 336 -9.01 16.29 9.63
CA LYS A 336 -8.67 15.42 8.50
C LYS A 336 -7.18 15.05 8.50
N THR A 337 -6.79 14.17 7.58
CA THR A 337 -5.42 13.66 7.48
C THR A 337 -4.81 13.93 6.10
N ILE A 338 -3.48 13.98 6.04
CA ILE A 338 -2.73 14.14 4.80
C ILE A 338 -1.62 13.12 4.64
N ILE A 339 -1.26 12.82 3.41
CA ILE A 339 -0.11 11.99 3.02
C ILE A 339 0.93 12.88 2.37
N ALA A 340 2.18 12.84 2.85
CA ALA A 340 3.31 13.51 2.23
C ALA A 340 3.87 12.63 1.11
N ASP A 341 3.74 13.06 -0.15
CA ASP A 341 4.10 12.30 -1.34
C ASP A 341 5.25 12.93 -2.10
N GLY A 342 6.39 12.25 -2.14
CA GLY A 342 7.57 12.61 -2.93
C GLY A 342 8.61 13.45 -2.20
N GLY A 343 9.81 13.51 -2.78
CA GLY A 343 10.96 14.26 -2.27
C GLY A 343 11.74 13.57 -1.16
N ILE A 344 11.28 12.44 -0.64
CA ILE A 344 11.89 11.66 0.44
C ILE A 344 13.04 10.83 -0.12
N LYS A 345 14.25 11.11 0.33
CA LYS A 345 15.50 10.45 -0.10
C LYS A 345 16.09 9.57 1.02
N TYR A 346 15.98 10.01 2.25
CA TYR A 346 16.55 9.40 3.43
C TYR A 346 15.49 9.13 4.51
N THR A 347 15.82 8.26 5.45
CA THR A 347 14.92 7.95 6.57
C THR A 347 14.62 9.19 7.43
N GLY A 348 15.57 10.11 7.56
CA GLY A 348 15.38 11.39 8.25
C GLY A 348 14.33 12.30 7.59
N ASP A 349 14.13 12.19 6.27
CA ASP A 349 13.10 12.97 5.58
C ASP A 349 11.70 12.49 5.95
N VAL A 350 11.54 11.20 6.26
CA VAL A 350 10.27 10.65 6.80
C VAL A 350 9.95 11.31 8.14
N VAL A 351 10.93 11.45 9.02
CA VAL A 351 10.76 12.13 10.32
C VAL A 351 10.34 13.58 10.13
N LYS A 352 11.04 14.30 9.22
CA LYS A 352 10.73 15.70 8.89
C LYS A 352 9.35 15.86 8.26
N ALA A 353 8.95 14.94 7.37
CA ALA A 353 7.63 14.96 6.73
C ALA A 353 6.49 14.83 7.75
N ILE A 354 6.64 13.91 8.71
CA ILE A 354 5.64 13.73 9.77
C ILE A 354 5.67 14.93 10.74
N ALA A 355 6.83 15.39 11.16
CA ALA A 355 6.97 16.57 12.00
C ALA A 355 6.36 17.84 11.38
N ALA A 356 6.44 17.99 10.04
CA ALA A 356 5.81 19.09 9.31
C ALA A 356 4.29 18.98 9.22
N GLY A 357 3.69 17.86 9.66
CA GLY A 357 2.25 17.67 9.73
C GLY A 357 1.71 16.48 8.93
N GLY A 358 2.56 15.76 8.16
CA GLY A 358 2.16 14.53 7.48
C GLY A 358 1.68 13.46 8.45
N HIS A 359 0.60 12.76 8.10
CA HIS A 359 0.12 11.62 8.89
C HIS A 359 0.80 10.33 8.44
N ALA A 360 1.04 10.19 7.15
CA ALA A 360 1.85 9.14 6.53
C ALA A 360 2.69 9.70 5.39
N VAL A 361 3.63 8.90 4.91
CA VAL A 361 4.47 9.23 3.76
C VAL A 361 4.21 8.24 2.62
N MET A 362 4.18 8.73 1.37
CA MET A 362 4.16 7.90 0.18
C MET A 362 5.56 7.83 -0.43
N LEU A 363 6.02 6.62 -0.69
CA LEU A 363 7.37 6.35 -1.16
C LEU A 363 7.37 5.69 -2.54
N GLY A 364 8.08 6.29 -3.49
CA GLY A 364 8.36 5.73 -4.82
C GLY A 364 9.80 5.23 -4.91
N SER A 365 10.78 6.14 -5.02
CA SER A 365 12.19 5.83 -5.26
C SER A 365 12.84 4.93 -4.20
N MET A 366 12.46 5.09 -2.94
CA MET A 366 13.00 4.26 -1.86
C MET A 366 12.58 2.79 -2.00
N LEU A 367 11.41 2.51 -2.61
CA LEU A 367 10.84 1.18 -2.76
C LEU A 367 11.01 0.60 -4.18
N ALA A 368 11.29 1.42 -5.19
CA ALA A 368 11.40 0.98 -6.59
C ALA A 368 12.51 -0.07 -6.81
N GLY A 369 13.58 -0.04 -6.01
CA GLY A 369 14.67 -1.03 -6.04
C GLY A 369 14.40 -2.33 -5.29
N CYS A 370 13.26 -2.45 -4.58
CA CYS A 370 12.95 -3.65 -3.81
C CYS A 370 12.52 -4.82 -4.71
N GLU A 371 12.72 -6.04 -4.22
CA GLU A 371 12.41 -7.28 -4.94
C GLU A 371 10.95 -7.33 -5.41
N GLU A 372 10.02 -6.87 -4.56
CA GLU A 372 8.58 -6.95 -4.78
C GLU A 372 8.04 -5.89 -5.74
N SER A 373 8.84 -4.88 -6.11
CA SER A 373 8.44 -3.89 -7.11
C SER A 373 8.37 -4.54 -8.51
N PRO A 374 7.43 -4.13 -9.39
CA PRO A 374 7.26 -4.74 -10.71
C PRO A 374 8.32 -4.33 -11.74
N GLY A 375 9.15 -3.33 -11.47
CA GLY A 375 10.22 -2.90 -12.38
C GLY A 375 11.15 -4.07 -12.76
N GLU A 376 11.54 -4.13 -14.03
CA GLU A 376 12.42 -5.18 -14.56
C GLU A 376 13.81 -5.12 -13.93
N LEU A 377 14.44 -6.29 -13.75
CA LEU A 377 15.81 -6.40 -13.30
C LEU A 377 16.77 -6.13 -14.47
N GLU A 378 17.74 -5.27 -14.25
CA GLU A 378 18.79 -4.93 -15.19
C GLU A 378 20.17 -5.17 -14.58
N ILE A 379 21.09 -5.75 -15.35
CA ILE A 379 22.52 -5.85 -14.97
C ILE A 379 23.27 -4.77 -15.73
N PHE A 380 23.91 -3.87 -14.99
CA PHE A 380 24.72 -2.81 -15.56
C PHE A 380 26.02 -2.65 -14.78
N GLN A 381 27.17 -2.66 -15.48
CA GLN A 381 28.52 -2.59 -14.90
C GLN A 381 28.74 -3.55 -13.72
N GLY A 382 28.23 -4.81 -13.86
CA GLY A 382 28.38 -5.84 -12.84
C GLY A 382 27.50 -5.68 -11.58
N ARG A 383 26.58 -4.70 -11.56
CA ARG A 383 25.64 -4.46 -10.48
C ARG A 383 24.21 -4.68 -10.97
N THR A 384 23.34 -5.11 -10.05
CA THR A 384 21.92 -5.31 -10.31
C THR A 384 21.13 -4.04 -10.03
N PHE A 385 20.24 -3.68 -10.94
CA PHE A 385 19.35 -2.52 -10.87
C PHE A 385 17.92 -2.97 -11.15
N LYS A 386 16.95 -2.10 -10.85
CA LYS A 386 15.57 -2.22 -11.30
C LYS A 386 15.18 -1.00 -12.12
N ALA A 387 14.40 -1.22 -13.17
CA ALA A 387 13.81 -0.14 -13.94
C ALA A 387 12.90 0.70 -13.05
N TYR A 388 13.03 2.01 -13.15
CA TYR A 388 12.22 2.97 -12.40
C TYR A 388 11.87 4.16 -13.27
N ARG A 389 10.58 4.48 -13.42
CA ARG A 389 10.13 5.59 -14.27
C ARG A 389 9.04 6.43 -13.62
N GLY A 390 9.01 7.72 -14.01
CA GLY A 390 7.93 8.63 -13.67
C GLY A 390 6.67 8.31 -14.43
N MET A 391 5.51 8.52 -13.80
CA MET A 391 4.21 8.36 -14.45
C MET A 391 4.01 9.37 -15.61
N GLY A 392 4.77 10.47 -15.63
CA GLY A 392 4.84 11.44 -16.73
C GLY A 392 5.94 11.15 -17.75
N SER A 393 6.63 10.01 -17.71
CA SER A 393 7.54 9.59 -18.77
C SER A 393 6.79 9.16 -20.02
N ILE A 394 7.45 9.21 -21.19
CA ILE A 394 6.82 8.86 -22.48
C ILE A 394 6.21 7.46 -22.41
N SER A 395 7.00 6.47 -22.00
CA SER A 395 6.54 5.07 -21.98
C SER A 395 5.43 4.81 -20.97
N ALA A 396 5.40 5.52 -19.82
CA ALA A 396 4.32 5.41 -18.87
C ALA A 396 3.02 6.05 -19.42
N MET A 397 3.14 7.20 -20.08
CA MET A 397 2.01 7.89 -20.71
C MET A 397 1.41 7.06 -21.85
N GLU A 398 2.24 6.41 -22.67
CA GLU A 398 1.80 5.50 -23.73
C GLU A 398 1.05 4.28 -23.19
N LYS A 399 1.38 3.81 -22.00
CA LYS A 399 0.69 2.69 -21.33
C LYS A 399 -0.62 3.06 -20.62
N GLY A 400 -0.93 4.36 -20.43
CA GLY A 400 -2.21 4.75 -19.87
C GLY A 400 -2.20 5.91 -18.89
N SER A 401 -1.05 6.53 -18.56
CA SER A 401 -1.01 7.67 -17.60
C SER A 401 -1.17 9.06 -18.23
N LYS A 402 -1.62 9.16 -19.49
CA LYS A 402 -1.86 10.44 -20.20
C LYS A 402 -2.87 11.32 -19.48
N ASP A 403 -3.94 10.73 -18.97
CA ASP A 403 -5.01 11.41 -18.23
C ASP A 403 -4.51 12.07 -16.94
N ARG A 404 -3.49 11.48 -16.27
CA ARG A 404 -2.86 12.09 -15.10
C ARG A 404 -2.30 13.48 -15.38
N TYR A 405 -1.87 13.72 -16.64
CA TYR A 405 -1.25 14.95 -17.13
C TYR A 405 -2.13 15.75 -18.10
N PHE A 406 -3.42 15.39 -18.20
CA PHE A 406 -4.39 16.04 -19.09
C PHE A 406 -3.96 16.05 -20.57
N GLN A 407 -3.34 14.96 -21.05
CA GLN A 407 -2.79 14.86 -22.42
C GLN A 407 -3.45 13.74 -23.24
N GLU A 408 -4.70 13.36 -22.95
CA GLU A 408 -5.41 12.28 -23.63
C GLU A 408 -5.55 12.52 -25.14
N ASP A 409 -5.87 13.76 -25.52
CA ASP A 409 -6.11 14.18 -26.92
C ASP A 409 -4.84 14.65 -27.63
N GLY A 410 -3.69 14.62 -26.96
CA GLY A 410 -2.43 15.16 -27.49
C GLY A 410 -1.88 14.30 -28.64
N LYS A 411 -1.70 14.90 -29.84
CA LYS A 411 -1.02 14.24 -30.97
C LYS A 411 0.46 13.94 -30.67
N LYS A 412 1.09 14.69 -29.78
CA LYS A 412 2.45 14.53 -29.34
C LYS A 412 2.51 14.80 -27.84
N LEU A 413 3.11 13.89 -27.09
CA LEU A 413 3.23 13.98 -25.64
C LEU A 413 4.32 14.99 -25.22
N VAL A 414 4.07 15.72 -24.14
CA VAL A 414 5.05 16.55 -23.43
C VAL A 414 5.35 15.86 -22.09
N PRO A 415 6.48 15.16 -21.95
CA PRO A 415 6.76 14.41 -20.74
C PRO A 415 7.10 15.33 -19.57
N GLU A 416 6.58 14.99 -18.40
CA GLU A 416 6.88 15.60 -17.10
C GLU A 416 7.56 14.60 -16.15
N GLY A 417 8.25 13.61 -16.70
CA GLY A 417 8.98 12.60 -15.97
C GLY A 417 10.01 11.91 -16.85
N ILE A 418 10.99 11.30 -16.21
CA ILE A 418 12.07 10.56 -16.86
C ILE A 418 11.96 9.06 -16.59
N GLU A 419 12.70 8.29 -17.37
CA GLU A 419 12.96 6.86 -17.18
C GLU A 419 14.39 6.67 -16.72
N GLY A 420 14.60 5.76 -15.79
CA GLY A 420 15.90 5.48 -15.24
C GLY A 420 15.91 4.12 -14.55
N ARG A 421 16.97 3.89 -13.80
CA ARG A 421 17.16 2.69 -12.98
C ARG A 421 17.58 3.07 -11.57
N THR A 422 17.23 2.22 -10.61
CA THR A 422 17.64 2.34 -9.21
C THR A 422 18.35 1.06 -8.77
N PRO A 423 19.35 1.14 -7.88
CA PRO A 423 20.02 -0.05 -7.37
C PRO A 423 19.03 -1.04 -6.76
N TYR A 424 19.24 -2.33 -7.01
CA TYR A 424 18.48 -3.41 -6.35
C TYR A 424 18.80 -3.41 -4.85
N LYS A 425 17.74 -3.49 -4.02
CA LYS A 425 17.83 -3.35 -2.56
C LYS A 425 17.43 -4.60 -1.78
N GLY A 426 17.09 -5.71 -2.44
CA GLY A 426 16.54 -6.90 -1.78
C GLY A 426 15.09 -6.72 -1.35
N ALA A 427 14.68 -7.49 -0.35
CA ALA A 427 13.29 -7.50 0.13
C ALA A 427 12.87 -6.14 0.71
N VAL A 428 11.61 -5.74 0.48
CA VAL A 428 11.04 -4.49 0.99
C VAL A 428 11.07 -4.42 2.52
N SER A 429 10.95 -5.56 3.21
CA SER A 429 11.02 -5.64 4.68
C SER A 429 12.30 -5.03 5.25
N GLU A 430 13.45 -5.21 4.58
CA GLU A 430 14.72 -4.62 5.01
C GLU A 430 14.69 -3.08 4.86
N THR A 431 14.13 -2.59 3.76
CA THR A 431 13.97 -1.14 3.53
C THR A 431 13.03 -0.52 4.57
N ILE A 432 11.88 -1.16 4.84
CA ILE A 432 10.92 -0.70 5.86
C ILE A 432 11.55 -0.75 7.25
N TYR A 433 12.33 -1.79 7.56
CA TYR A 433 13.06 -1.87 8.83
C TYR A 433 13.99 -0.66 9.05
N GLN A 434 14.75 -0.26 8.02
CA GLN A 434 15.61 0.93 8.09
C GLN A 434 14.81 2.22 8.26
N ILE A 435 13.71 2.37 7.53
CA ILE A 435 12.81 3.54 7.63
C ILE A 435 12.24 3.65 9.04
N ILE A 436 11.71 2.56 9.59
CA ILE A 436 11.17 2.50 10.95
C ILE A 436 12.26 2.80 11.98
N GLY A 437 13.46 2.26 11.78
CA GLY A 437 14.62 2.52 12.64
C GLY A 437 14.97 4.01 12.70
N GLY A 438 15.05 4.67 11.53
CA GLY A 438 15.30 6.11 11.43
C GLY A 438 14.19 6.95 12.05
N LEU A 439 12.93 6.58 11.81
CA LEU A 439 11.78 7.27 12.41
C LEU A 439 11.79 7.17 13.95
N ARG A 440 12.01 5.98 14.49
CA ARG A 440 12.13 5.75 15.94
C ARG A 440 13.28 6.54 16.56
N ALA A 441 14.44 6.59 15.89
CA ALA A 441 15.59 7.36 16.33
C ALA A 441 15.24 8.86 16.39
N GLY A 442 14.65 9.43 15.33
CA GLY A 442 14.21 10.82 15.30
C GLY A 442 13.20 11.16 16.40
N MET A 443 12.23 10.27 16.64
CA MET A 443 11.26 10.43 17.73
C MET A 443 11.94 10.37 19.11
N GLY A 444 12.96 9.51 19.27
CA GLY A 444 13.78 9.48 20.48
C GLY A 444 14.50 10.81 20.73
N TYR A 445 15.14 11.39 19.72
CA TYR A 445 15.82 12.68 19.81
C TYR A 445 14.89 13.86 20.08
N THR A 446 13.65 13.81 19.58
CA THR A 446 12.66 14.88 19.78
C THR A 446 11.77 14.68 21.02
N GLY A 447 11.95 13.59 21.77
CA GLY A 447 11.12 13.26 22.93
C GLY A 447 9.66 12.94 22.57
N SER A 448 9.42 12.46 21.35
CA SER A 448 8.09 12.19 20.81
C SER A 448 7.69 10.72 21.04
N ARG A 449 6.73 10.46 21.93
CA ARG A 449 6.28 9.10 22.27
C ARG A 449 5.43 8.44 21.18
N ASP A 450 4.75 9.24 20.35
CA ASP A 450 3.88 8.83 19.26
C ASP A 450 3.96 9.85 18.10
N LEU A 451 3.36 9.51 16.94
CA LEU A 451 3.40 10.37 15.76
C LEU A 451 2.64 11.68 15.95
N ARG A 452 1.65 11.74 16.83
CA ARG A 452 0.94 12.98 17.18
C ARG A 452 1.87 13.93 17.93
N ALA A 453 2.58 13.44 18.94
CA ALA A 453 3.57 14.22 19.66
C ALA A 453 4.68 14.75 18.74
N LEU A 454 5.12 13.94 17.75
CA LEU A 454 6.09 14.39 16.74
C LEU A 454 5.54 15.56 15.90
N ARG A 455 4.28 15.52 15.47
CA ARG A 455 3.65 16.61 14.71
C ARG A 455 3.41 17.88 15.53
N GLU A 456 3.03 17.73 16.80
CA GLU A 456 2.58 18.85 17.62
C GLU A 456 3.73 19.57 18.36
N ASN A 457 4.78 18.83 18.74
CA ASN A 457 5.80 19.35 19.68
C ASN A 457 7.17 19.60 19.03
N SER A 458 7.41 19.06 17.82
CA SER A 458 8.70 19.22 17.17
C SER A 458 8.93 20.64 16.66
N GLN A 459 10.17 21.08 16.71
CA GLN A 459 10.61 22.36 16.18
C GLN A 459 11.64 22.16 15.09
N PHE A 460 11.59 23.01 14.08
CA PHE A 460 12.55 23.03 12.99
C PHE A 460 13.53 24.21 13.14
N VAL A 461 14.78 23.97 12.77
CA VAL A 461 15.75 24.99 12.47
C VAL A 461 16.02 25.00 10.96
N ARG A 462 16.08 26.19 10.37
CA ARG A 462 16.53 26.35 8.98
C ARG A 462 18.04 26.24 8.92
N MET A 463 18.55 25.61 7.89
CA MET A 463 19.98 25.52 7.65
C MET A 463 20.35 26.12 6.28
N THR A 464 21.60 26.52 6.15
CA THR A 464 22.18 27.01 4.89
C THR A 464 22.69 25.84 4.04
N GLY A 465 23.12 26.11 2.80
CA GLY A 465 23.81 25.10 2.00
C GLY A 465 25.07 24.53 2.66
N ALA A 466 25.76 25.32 3.49
CA ALA A 466 26.88 24.82 4.31
C ALA A 466 26.43 23.83 5.37
N GLY A 467 25.29 24.07 6.02
CA GLY A 467 24.67 23.14 6.97
C GLY A 467 24.23 21.83 6.32
N LEU A 468 23.82 21.86 5.05
CA LEU A 468 23.53 20.64 4.29
C LEU A 468 24.80 19.80 4.08
N ILE A 469 25.93 20.44 3.71
CA ILE A 469 27.22 19.75 3.54
C ILE A 469 27.67 19.14 4.87
N GLU A 470 27.59 19.89 5.96
CA GLU A 470 27.91 19.43 7.32
C GLU A 470 27.06 18.23 7.75
N SER A 471 25.82 18.15 7.28
CA SER A 471 24.88 17.07 7.63
C SER A 471 25.19 15.74 6.96
N HIS A 472 26.02 15.73 5.93
CA HIS A 472 26.45 14.52 5.24
C HIS A 472 27.89 14.15 5.64
N PRO A 473 28.30 12.87 5.55
CA PRO A 473 29.69 12.48 5.71
C PRO A 473 30.59 13.31 4.78
N HIS A 474 31.57 14.03 5.34
CA HIS A 474 32.51 14.89 4.65
C HIS A 474 33.93 14.60 5.12
N ASP A 475 34.93 14.98 4.34
CA ASP A 475 36.37 14.80 4.61
C ASP A 475 36.83 13.35 4.84
N VAL A 476 36.02 12.37 4.41
CA VAL A 476 36.33 10.94 4.48
C VAL A 476 35.91 10.22 3.20
N GLN A 477 36.62 9.16 2.87
CA GLN A 477 36.23 8.23 1.80
C GLN A 477 35.44 7.08 2.41
N ILE A 478 34.18 6.87 1.93
CA ILE A 478 33.34 5.74 2.37
C ILE A 478 33.97 4.47 1.80
N THR A 479 34.42 3.57 2.67
CA THR A 479 34.99 2.26 2.30
C THR A 479 33.97 1.13 2.41
N LYS A 480 32.87 1.33 3.19
CA LYS A 480 31.76 0.39 3.35
C LYS A 480 30.46 1.18 3.40
N GLU A 481 29.59 0.92 2.43
CA GLU A 481 28.26 1.54 2.38
C GLU A 481 27.40 1.11 3.57
N SER A 482 26.59 2.04 4.09
CA SER A 482 25.58 1.76 5.11
C SER A 482 24.27 1.41 4.42
N PRO A 483 23.45 0.49 4.97
CA PRO A 483 22.18 0.08 4.35
C PRO A 483 21.15 1.22 4.24
N ASN A 484 21.32 2.29 5.02
CA ASN A 484 20.42 3.44 5.08
C ASN A 484 21.04 4.75 4.56
N TYR A 485 22.25 4.69 4.02
CA TYR A 485 22.96 5.83 3.42
C TYR A 485 23.72 5.41 2.18
N SER A 486 23.38 6.01 1.04
CA SER A 486 24.09 5.96 -0.23
C SER A 486 24.26 7.38 -0.77
N ARG A 487 25.38 7.66 -1.37
CA ARG A 487 25.67 8.94 -2.03
C ARG A 487 25.41 8.86 -3.52
#